data_e0ced3523dfc5cd7c0b5e84f652c5760
#
_entry.id   e0ced3523dfc5cd7c0b5e84f652c5760
#
_cell.length_a   1.000
_cell.length_b   1.000
_cell.length_c   1.000
_cell.angle_alpha   90.00
_cell.angle_beta   90.00
_cell.angle_gamma   90.00
#
_symmetry.space_group_name_H-M   'P 1'
#
loop_
_entity.id
_entity.type
_entity.pdbx_description
1 polymer ?
#
loop_
_entity_poly.entity_id
_entity_poly.type
_entity_poly.pdbx_seq_one_letter_code
_entity_poly.pdbx_strand_id
1 'polypeptide(L)'
;KQGNTVLRKEGTYSKVFYNNGIVTAVKEVDGRKYVVAYKLDGTVVFDETRKYSDIVGSTYNNDRLAFVGKYAMVKKGTTYLLVDNTGRDVGNPSVSDMYTTNRGAFFFNGVYVTQDKKTLKFGLKNYDGDVIFENQFKEVIIDAKRFGDVAFYAKDENGVWNVYFV
;
A
#
# COMPACT_ATOMS: atom_id res chain seq x y z
N LYS A 1 -4.62 26.69 -22.43
CA LYS A 1 -5.12 26.71 -21.01
C LYS A 1 -3.89 26.92 -20.12
N GLN A 2 -3.79 28.03 -19.39
CA GLN A 2 -2.78 28.20 -18.34
C GLN A 2 -3.14 27.26 -17.18
N GLY A 3 -2.20 26.38 -16.78
CA GLY A 3 -2.37 25.53 -15.61
C GLY A 3 -2.24 26.36 -14.32
N ASN A 4 -3.17 26.18 -13.40
CA ASN A 4 -3.08 26.80 -12.08
C ASN A 4 -2.29 25.90 -11.13
N THR A 5 -1.40 26.50 -10.34
CA THR A 5 -0.72 25.78 -9.25
C THR A 5 -1.72 25.50 -8.14
N VAL A 6 -1.95 24.21 -7.85
CA VAL A 6 -2.88 23.76 -6.81
C VAL A 6 -2.16 23.55 -5.48
N LEU A 7 -0.94 23.01 -5.51
CA LEU A 7 -0.11 22.77 -4.33
C LEU A 7 1.35 23.10 -4.66
N ARG A 8 1.97 23.92 -3.82
CA ARG A 8 3.41 24.21 -3.88
C ARG A 8 4.05 23.88 -2.52
N LYS A 9 5.08 23.06 -2.53
CA LYS A 9 5.92 22.77 -1.36
C LYS A 9 7.38 22.94 -1.75
N GLU A 10 8.12 23.66 -0.93
CA GLU A 10 9.55 23.90 -1.15
C GLU A 10 10.40 22.78 -0.54
N GLY A 11 11.51 22.48 -1.16
CA GLY A 11 12.45 21.44 -0.73
C GLY A 11 12.86 20.51 -1.86
N THR A 12 13.73 19.56 -1.53
CA THR A 12 14.17 18.52 -2.46
C THR A 12 13.29 17.30 -2.31
N TYR A 13 12.61 16.93 -3.38
CA TYR A 13 11.69 15.80 -3.40
C TYR A 13 12.06 14.78 -4.47
N SER A 14 11.82 13.53 -4.18
CA SER A 14 11.91 12.40 -5.11
C SER A 14 10.73 11.45 -4.94
N LYS A 15 10.54 10.52 -5.86
CA LYS A 15 9.46 9.53 -5.82
C LYS A 15 8.08 10.17 -5.54
N VAL A 16 7.70 11.14 -6.36
CA VAL A 16 6.41 11.81 -6.20
C VAL A 16 5.30 10.96 -6.79
N PHE A 17 4.25 10.74 -6.01
CA PHE A 17 3.03 10.03 -6.39
C PHE A 17 1.83 10.93 -6.18
N TYR A 18 0.84 10.81 -7.03
CA TYR A 18 -0.44 11.45 -6.84
C TYR A 18 -1.57 10.48 -7.11
N ASN A 19 -2.36 10.21 -6.09
CA ASN A 19 -3.60 9.45 -6.22
C ASN A 19 -4.54 9.77 -5.06
N ASN A 20 -5.84 9.61 -5.29
CA ASN A 20 -6.90 9.85 -4.31
C ASN A 20 -6.86 11.24 -3.64
N GLY A 21 -6.47 12.29 -4.38
CA GLY A 21 -6.37 13.66 -3.85
C GLY A 21 -5.17 13.90 -2.93
N ILE A 22 -4.24 12.94 -2.83
CA ILE A 22 -3.06 13.01 -1.97
C ILE A 22 -1.80 12.96 -2.83
N VAL A 23 -0.92 13.93 -2.60
CA VAL A 23 0.45 13.93 -3.11
C VAL A 23 1.35 13.32 -2.06
N THR A 24 2.02 12.23 -2.39
CA THR A 24 2.98 11.56 -1.51
C THR A 24 4.36 11.63 -2.16
N ALA A 25 5.37 11.96 -1.40
CA ALA A 25 6.73 12.10 -1.90
C ALA A 25 7.78 11.71 -0.86
N VAL A 26 9.00 11.45 -1.33
CA VAL A 26 10.17 11.36 -0.46
C VAL A 26 10.85 12.71 -0.45
N LYS A 27 10.88 13.36 0.72
CA LYS A 27 11.53 14.64 0.99
C LYS A 27 12.93 14.39 1.58
N GLU A 28 13.92 15.12 1.11
CA GLU A 28 15.25 15.10 1.70
C GLU A 28 15.42 16.30 2.64
N VAL A 29 15.83 16.02 3.89
CA VAL A 29 16.13 17.01 4.93
C VAL A 29 17.45 16.61 5.58
N ASP A 30 18.46 17.49 5.52
CA ASP A 30 19.80 17.27 6.10
C ASP A 30 20.41 15.90 5.69
N GLY A 31 20.31 15.56 4.39
CA GLY A 31 20.83 14.31 3.83
C GLY A 31 20.04 13.06 4.21
N ARG A 32 18.94 13.19 4.94
CA ARG A 32 18.05 12.10 5.29
C ARG A 32 16.77 12.15 4.48
N LYS A 33 16.25 10.97 4.15
CA LYS A 33 15.02 10.82 3.37
C LYS A 33 13.84 10.50 4.27
N TYR A 34 12.74 11.22 4.05
CA TYR A 34 11.49 11.08 4.78
C TYR A 34 10.32 11.02 3.80
N VAL A 35 9.36 10.14 4.06
CA VAL A 35 8.11 10.14 3.31
C VAL A 35 7.19 11.19 3.90
N VAL A 36 6.60 11.99 3.03
CA VAL A 36 5.63 13.04 3.38
C VAL A 36 4.40 12.90 2.50
N ALA A 37 3.25 13.32 3.01
CA ALA A 37 2.00 13.32 2.25
C ALA A 37 1.16 14.54 2.55
N TYR A 38 0.56 15.11 1.50
CA TYR A 38 -0.25 16.33 1.56
C TYR A 38 -1.51 16.15 0.73
N LYS A 39 -2.63 16.69 1.20
CA LYS A 39 -3.80 16.91 0.34
C LYS A 39 -3.57 18.09 -0.60
N LEU A 40 -4.36 18.19 -1.65
CA LEU A 40 -4.24 19.27 -2.62
C LEU A 40 -4.51 20.66 -2.02
N ASP A 41 -5.31 20.76 -0.96
CA ASP A 41 -5.56 21.98 -0.22
C ASP A 41 -4.40 22.41 0.70
N GLY A 42 -3.30 21.64 0.71
CA GLY A 42 -2.13 21.87 1.54
C GLY A 42 -2.16 21.23 2.92
N THR A 43 -3.28 20.60 3.30
CA THR A 43 -3.40 19.88 4.57
C THR A 43 -2.34 18.78 4.64
N VAL A 44 -1.60 18.73 5.75
CA VAL A 44 -0.61 17.69 6.01
C VAL A 44 -1.33 16.40 6.42
N VAL A 45 -1.08 15.33 5.68
CA VAL A 45 -1.49 13.97 6.08
C VAL A 45 -0.45 13.40 7.04
N PHE A 46 0.81 13.45 6.65
CA PHE A 46 1.98 13.23 7.50
C PHE A 46 3.22 13.92 6.91
N ASP A 47 4.16 14.26 7.76
CA ASP A 47 5.39 14.96 7.43
C ASP A 47 6.63 14.22 7.97
N GLU A 48 7.80 14.85 7.88
CA GLU A 48 9.07 14.31 8.34
C GLU A 48 9.12 13.97 9.83
N THR A 49 8.24 14.52 10.66
CA THR A 49 8.20 14.24 12.10
C THR A 49 7.79 12.79 12.38
N ARG A 50 7.05 12.15 11.47
CA ARG A 50 6.67 10.75 11.57
C ARG A 50 7.85 9.79 11.33
N LYS A 51 8.94 10.28 10.73
CA LYS A 51 10.18 9.53 10.45
C LYS A 51 9.95 8.28 9.58
N TYR A 52 9.00 8.35 8.66
CA TYR A 52 8.84 7.29 7.66
C TYR A 52 9.98 7.39 6.65
N SER A 53 10.73 6.30 6.47
CA SER A 53 11.95 6.28 5.64
C SER A 53 11.70 5.88 4.19
N ASP A 54 10.62 5.15 3.92
CA ASP A 54 10.24 4.75 2.56
C ASP A 54 8.74 4.51 2.47
N ILE A 55 8.23 4.53 1.23
CA ILE A 55 6.88 4.16 0.90
C ILE A 55 6.88 2.88 0.09
N VAL A 56 6.07 1.92 0.52
CA VAL A 56 5.86 0.67 -0.20
C VAL A 56 4.61 0.87 -1.05
N GLY A 57 4.80 1.10 -2.35
CA GLY A 57 3.66 1.21 -3.26
C GLY A 57 2.92 -0.11 -3.38
N SER A 58 1.61 -0.06 -3.53
CA SER A 58 0.83 -1.20 -3.97
C SER A 58 1.00 -1.41 -5.47
N THR A 59 1.15 -2.66 -5.90
CA THR A 59 1.12 -3.02 -7.31
C THR A 59 -0.31 -3.34 -7.73
N TYR A 60 -1.07 -2.30 -7.97
CA TYR A 60 -2.38 -2.45 -8.53
C TYR A 60 -2.35 -2.11 -10.03
N ASN A 61 -2.78 -3.01 -10.91
CA ASN A 61 -2.80 -2.85 -12.38
C ASN A 61 -1.47 -2.33 -12.99
N ASN A 62 -0.31 -2.78 -12.49
CA ASN A 62 1.01 -2.28 -12.88
C ASN A 62 1.30 -0.81 -12.50
N ASP A 63 0.35 -0.09 -11.90
CA ASP A 63 0.57 1.24 -11.37
C ASP A 63 1.14 1.15 -9.95
N ARG A 64 2.18 1.92 -9.69
CA ARG A 64 2.76 2.02 -8.36
C ARG A 64 2.06 3.13 -7.59
N LEU A 65 1.04 2.76 -6.82
CA LEU A 65 0.25 3.71 -6.04
C LEU A 65 0.76 3.81 -4.61
N ALA A 66 0.88 5.04 -4.10
CA ALA A 66 1.21 5.27 -2.70
C ALA A 66 0.02 4.95 -1.80
N PHE A 67 -1.13 5.56 -2.08
CA PHE A 67 -2.38 5.27 -1.39
C PHE A 67 -3.27 4.35 -2.22
N VAL A 68 -3.68 3.24 -1.62
CA VAL A 68 -4.67 2.33 -2.21
C VAL A 68 -5.93 2.43 -1.37
N GLY A 69 -7.01 2.93 -1.98
CA GLY A 69 -8.17 3.33 -1.21
C GLY A 69 -7.81 4.40 -0.17
N LYS A 70 -8.07 4.13 1.09
CA LYS A 70 -7.77 5.05 2.21
C LYS A 70 -6.38 4.85 2.82
N TYR A 71 -5.60 3.85 2.39
CA TYR A 71 -4.43 3.39 3.11
C TYR A 71 -3.16 3.45 2.29
N ALA A 72 -2.06 3.77 2.95
CA ALA A 72 -0.71 3.65 2.40
C ALA A 72 0.15 2.79 3.33
N MET A 73 1.12 2.10 2.76
CA MET A 73 2.12 1.36 3.52
C MET A 73 3.44 2.14 3.53
N VAL A 74 3.92 2.44 4.72
CA VAL A 74 5.17 3.18 4.95
C VAL A 74 6.14 2.35 5.77
N LYS A 75 7.43 2.62 5.61
CA LYS A 75 8.49 1.99 6.41
C LYS A 75 8.97 2.96 7.49
N LYS A 76 9.08 2.48 8.73
CA LYS A 76 9.68 3.20 9.87
C LYS A 76 10.72 2.31 10.54
N GLY A 77 12.00 2.65 10.38
CA GLY A 77 13.08 1.76 10.77
C GLY A 77 13.02 0.44 10.01
N THR A 78 12.87 -0.66 10.72
CA THR A 78 12.71 -2.01 10.15
C THR A 78 11.24 -2.45 10.02
N THR A 79 10.30 -1.67 10.55
CA THR A 79 8.88 -2.00 10.61
C THR A 79 8.12 -1.34 9.47
N TYR A 80 7.14 -2.05 8.93
CA TYR A 80 6.17 -1.48 8.01
C TYR A 80 4.88 -1.18 8.76
N LEU A 81 4.26 -0.08 8.40
CA LEU A 81 3.04 0.42 9.01
C LEU A 81 2.03 0.73 7.91
N LEU A 82 0.76 0.44 8.18
CA LEU A 82 -0.34 0.98 7.41
C LEU A 82 -0.78 2.29 8.03
N VAL A 83 -0.91 3.32 7.20
CA VAL A 83 -1.40 4.64 7.60
C VAL A 83 -2.63 4.99 6.79
N ASP A 84 -3.63 5.59 7.43
CA ASP A 84 -4.82 6.07 6.73
C ASP A 84 -4.61 7.45 6.09
N ASN A 85 -5.58 7.90 5.32
CA ASN A 85 -5.56 9.19 4.65
C ASN A 85 -5.74 10.40 5.59
N THR A 86 -5.81 10.16 6.91
CA THR A 86 -5.73 11.18 7.97
C THR A 86 -4.38 11.17 8.68
N GLY A 87 -3.47 10.27 8.30
CA GLY A 87 -2.13 10.14 8.85
C GLY A 87 -2.04 9.32 10.13
N ARG A 88 -3.09 8.58 10.51
CA ARG A 88 -3.07 7.69 11.66
C ARG A 88 -2.51 6.33 11.27
N ASP A 89 -1.76 5.74 12.19
CA ASP A 89 -1.35 4.34 12.09
C ASP A 89 -2.59 3.45 12.34
N VAL A 90 -2.93 2.60 11.39
CA VAL A 90 -4.17 1.79 11.42
C VAL A 90 -3.92 0.29 11.43
N GLY A 91 -2.68 -0.13 11.48
CA GLY A 91 -2.31 -1.53 11.58
C GLY A 91 -0.82 -1.71 11.51
N ASN A 92 -0.37 -2.81 12.09
CA ASN A 92 1.01 -3.25 12.02
C ASN A 92 1.04 -4.64 11.38
N PRO A 93 0.79 -4.71 10.05
CA PRO A 93 0.74 -5.99 9.37
C PRO A 93 2.07 -6.71 9.55
N SER A 94 2.02 -8.00 9.84
CA SER A 94 3.21 -8.83 9.90
C SER A 94 3.86 -8.89 8.53
N VAL A 95 4.91 -8.11 8.35
CA VAL A 95 5.63 -8.03 7.07
C VAL A 95 6.32 -9.34 6.72
N SER A 96 6.60 -10.18 7.73
CA SER A 96 7.19 -11.50 7.50
C SER A 96 6.35 -12.37 6.57
N ASP A 97 5.04 -12.19 6.62
CA ASP A 97 4.07 -12.98 5.88
C ASP A 97 3.59 -12.31 4.61
N MET A 98 3.79 -10.99 4.47
CA MET A 98 3.27 -10.23 3.35
C MET A 98 3.97 -10.60 2.05
N TYR A 99 3.17 -10.84 1.02
CA TYR A 99 3.70 -11.02 -0.32
C TYR A 99 4.15 -9.66 -0.90
N THR A 100 5.43 -9.58 -1.20
CA THR A 100 6.06 -8.40 -1.80
C THR A 100 6.83 -8.76 -3.04
N THR A 101 6.82 -7.88 -4.02
CA THR A 101 7.66 -7.95 -5.21
C THR A 101 8.56 -6.72 -5.28
N ASN A 102 9.45 -6.68 -6.27
CA ASN A 102 10.25 -5.49 -6.56
C ASN A 102 9.39 -4.25 -6.93
N ARG A 103 8.11 -4.44 -7.21
CA ARG A 103 7.15 -3.36 -7.53
C ARG A 103 6.37 -2.88 -6.30
N GLY A 104 6.36 -3.62 -5.21
CA GLY A 104 5.67 -3.28 -3.97
C GLY A 104 4.94 -4.45 -3.32
N ALA A 105 4.07 -4.15 -2.38
CA ALA A 105 3.24 -5.11 -1.68
C ALA A 105 1.86 -5.25 -2.32
N PHE A 106 1.21 -6.38 -2.08
CA PHE A 106 -0.16 -6.62 -2.53
C PHE A 106 -1.11 -6.38 -1.36
N PHE A 107 -1.60 -5.16 -1.25
CA PHE A 107 -2.61 -4.79 -0.26
C PHE A 107 -3.69 -3.92 -0.90
N PHE A 108 -4.91 -4.04 -0.39
CA PHE A 108 -6.04 -3.25 -0.86
C PHE A 108 -7.14 -3.21 0.21
N ASN A 109 -7.70 -2.01 0.44
CA ASN A 109 -8.95 -1.74 1.18
C ASN A 109 -9.20 -2.61 2.42
N GLY A 110 -8.21 -2.74 3.29
CA GLY A 110 -8.33 -3.49 4.55
C GLY A 110 -7.73 -4.89 4.55
N VAL A 111 -7.25 -5.35 3.39
CA VAL A 111 -6.65 -6.69 3.25
C VAL A 111 -5.28 -6.67 2.59
N TYR A 112 -4.47 -7.67 2.86
CA TYR A 112 -3.19 -7.88 2.18
C TYR A 112 -2.94 -9.36 1.89
N VAL A 113 -2.25 -9.62 0.77
CA VAL A 113 -1.86 -10.97 0.37
C VAL A 113 -0.66 -11.42 1.20
N THR A 114 -0.74 -12.63 1.71
CA THR A 114 0.36 -13.32 2.38
C THR A 114 0.97 -14.39 1.48
N GLN A 115 2.23 -14.75 1.73
CA GLN A 115 2.88 -15.88 1.11
C GLN A 115 3.71 -16.66 2.12
N ASP A 116 3.45 -17.94 2.26
CA ASP A 116 4.32 -18.84 3.00
C ASP A 116 5.64 -19.05 2.23
N LYS A 117 6.77 -18.78 2.89
CA LYS A 117 8.09 -18.79 2.25
C LYS A 117 8.61 -20.20 1.93
N LYS A 118 8.05 -21.23 2.56
CA LYS A 118 8.45 -22.63 2.34
C LYS A 118 7.62 -23.28 1.23
N THR A 119 6.31 -23.10 1.30
CA THR A 119 5.38 -23.72 0.34
C THR A 119 5.12 -22.85 -0.88
N LEU A 120 5.46 -21.55 -0.81
CA LEU A 120 5.18 -20.50 -1.80
C LEU A 120 3.68 -20.29 -2.06
N LYS A 121 2.84 -20.83 -1.19
CA LYS A 121 1.39 -20.69 -1.29
C LYS A 121 0.94 -19.35 -0.75
N PHE A 122 -0.14 -18.83 -1.31
CA PHE A 122 -0.72 -17.55 -1.00
C PHE A 122 -1.95 -17.69 -0.10
N GLY A 123 -2.17 -16.68 0.72
CA GLY A 123 -3.33 -16.48 1.56
C GLY A 123 -3.74 -15.02 1.63
N LEU A 124 -4.65 -14.70 2.52
CA LEU A 124 -5.17 -13.35 2.71
C LEU A 124 -5.38 -13.07 4.19
N LYS A 125 -4.94 -11.89 4.65
CA LYS A 125 -5.19 -11.37 6.00
C LYS A 125 -5.81 -9.97 5.92
N ASN A 126 -6.56 -9.60 6.96
CA ASN A 126 -6.96 -8.21 7.16
C ASN A 126 -5.81 -7.38 7.78
N TYR A 127 -6.01 -6.05 7.91
CA TYR A 127 -4.97 -5.17 8.47
C TYR A 127 -4.75 -5.36 9.98
N ASP A 128 -5.67 -6.00 10.68
CA ASP A 128 -5.53 -6.38 12.10
C ASP A 128 -4.71 -7.67 12.28
N GLY A 129 -4.43 -8.36 11.17
CA GLY A 129 -3.64 -9.60 11.14
C GLY A 129 -4.48 -10.88 11.18
N ASP A 130 -5.81 -10.76 11.21
CA ASP A 130 -6.69 -11.92 11.20
C ASP A 130 -6.63 -12.61 9.85
N VAL A 131 -6.61 -13.93 9.89
CA VAL A 131 -6.58 -14.77 8.69
C VAL A 131 -7.96 -14.82 8.06
N ILE A 132 -8.06 -14.35 6.80
CA ILE A 132 -9.25 -14.53 5.98
C ILE A 132 -9.15 -15.86 5.21
N PHE A 133 -7.97 -16.09 4.61
CA PHE A 133 -7.63 -17.35 3.97
C PHE A 133 -6.21 -17.78 4.36
N GLU A 134 -6.06 -19.02 4.78
CA GLU A 134 -4.76 -19.64 5.01
C GLU A 134 -3.93 -19.69 3.72
N ASN A 135 -2.62 -19.85 3.85
CA ASN A 135 -1.71 -19.98 2.72
C ASN A 135 -1.88 -21.32 2.00
N GLN A 136 -2.88 -21.40 1.11
CA GLN A 136 -3.28 -22.63 0.43
C GLN A 136 -3.35 -22.50 -1.11
N PHE A 137 -3.35 -21.29 -1.65
CA PHE A 137 -3.54 -21.05 -3.09
C PHE A 137 -2.21 -21.00 -3.84
N LYS A 138 -2.19 -21.51 -5.09
CA LYS A 138 -1.02 -21.47 -5.98
C LYS A 138 -0.78 -20.10 -6.60
N GLU A 139 -1.84 -19.40 -6.92
CA GLU A 139 -1.82 -18.07 -7.53
C GLU A 139 -2.95 -17.24 -6.97
N VAL A 140 -2.74 -15.93 -6.90
CA VAL A 140 -3.77 -14.98 -6.43
C VAL A 140 -3.74 -13.70 -7.27
N ILE A 141 -4.92 -13.10 -7.44
CA ILE A 141 -5.10 -11.79 -8.06
C ILE A 141 -6.10 -11.02 -7.19
N ILE A 142 -5.80 -9.77 -6.88
CA ILE A 142 -6.77 -8.85 -6.28
C ILE A 142 -7.28 -7.91 -7.37
N ASP A 143 -8.58 -7.88 -7.59
CA ASP A 143 -9.24 -6.92 -8.48
C ASP A 143 -10.23 -6.07 -7.70
N ALA A 144 -9.86 -4.82 -7.52
CA ALA A 144 -10.62 -3.88 -6.73
C ALA A 144 -11.48 -2.90 -7.56
N LYS A 145 -11.27 -2.81 -8.87
CA LYS A 145 -11.95 -1.84 -9.73
C LYS A 145 -13.32 -2.31 -10.22
N ARG A 146 -13.52 -3.61 -10.31
CA ARG A 146 -14.63 -4.15 -11.09
C ARG A 146 -15.96 -4.18 -10.34
N PHE A 147 -15.95 -4.18 -9.01
CA PHE A 147 -17.15 -4.50 -8.21
C PHE A 147 -17.42 -3.56 -7.02
N GLY A 148 -16.59 -2.56 -6.78
CA GLY A 148 -16.71 -1.72 -5.56
C GLY A 148 -16.21 -2.41 -4.28
N ASP A 149 -16.30 -3.73 -4.24
CA ASP A 149 -15.74 -4.61 -3.21
C ASP A 149 -14.42 -5.21 -3.72
N VAL A 150 -13.62 -5.77 -2.81
CA VAL A 150 -12.39 -6.44 -3.19
C VAL A 150 -12.72 -7.84 -3.69
N ALA A 151 -12.49 -8.10 -4.96
CA ALA A 151 -12.52 -9.45 -5.49
C ALA A 151 -11.14 -10.10 -5.36
N PHE A 152 -11.09 -11.21 -4.65
CA PHE A 152 -9.93 -12.04 -4.50
C PHE A 152 -10.07 -13.30 -5.36
N TYR A 153 -9.31 -13.35 -6.44
CA TYR A 153 -9.24 -14.53 -7.31
C TYR A 153 -8.12 -15.42 -6.82
N ALA A 154 -8.41 -16.68 -6.58
CA ALA A 154 -7.44 -17.63 -6.07
C ALA A 154 -7.50 -18.95 -6.84
N LYS A 155 -6.33 -19.44 -7.24
CA LYS A 155 -6.16 -20.71 -7.94
C LYS A 155 -5.80 -21.80 -6.94
N ASP A 156 -6.64 -22.82 -6.87
CA ASP A 156 -6.43 -23.94 -5.97
C ASP A 156 -5.36 -24.94 -6.46
N GLU A 157 -5.16 -26.03 -5.71
CA GLU A 157 -4.21 -27.09 -6.01
C GLU A 157 -4.51 -27.81 -7.34
N ASN A 158 -5.78 -27.88 -7.72
CA ASN A 158 -6.23 -28.53 -8.95
C ASN A 158 -6.15 -27.61 -10.18
N GLY A 159 -5.72 -26.35 -9.98
CA GLY A 159 -5.62 -25.36 -11.03
C GLY A 159 -6.94 -24.63 -11.34
N VAL A 160 -7.96 -24.79 -10.50
CA VAL A 160 -9.26 -24.15 -10.64
C VAL A 160 -9.21 -22.74 -10.03
N TRP A 161 -9.68 -21.76 -10.77
CA TRP A 161 -9.84 -20.39 -10.28
C TRP A 161 -11.18 -20.22 -9.56
N ASN A 162 -11.10 -19.74 -8.35
CA ASN A 162 -12.26 -19.35 -7.53
C ASN A 162 -12.26 -17.84 -7.29
N VAL A 163 -13.43 -17.27 -7.13
CA VAL A 163 -13.60 -15.83 -6.86
C VAL A 163 -14.24 -15.68 -5.50
N TYR A 164 -13.61 -14.87 -4.65
CA TYR A 164 -14.11 -14.53 -3.32
C TYR A 164 -14.29 -13.02 -3.23
N PHE A 165 -15.34 -12.59 -2.55
CA PHE A 165 -15.57 -11.20 -2.20
C PHE A 165 -15.23 -11.00 -0.72
N VAL A 166 -14.42 -9.97 -0.43
CA VAL A 166 -13.91 -9.66 0.91
C VAL A 166 -14.07 -8.18 1.25
#